data_124a952d377f0465485c1f3cbb484363
#
_entry.id   124a952d377f0465485c1f3cbb484363
#
_cell.length_a   1.000
_cell.length_b   1.000
_cell.length_c   1.000
_cell.angle_alpha   90.00
_cell.angle_beta   90.00
_cell.angle_gamma   90.00
#
_symmetry.space_group_name_H-M   'P 1'
#
loop_
_entity.id
_entity.type
_entity.pdbx_description
1 polymer ?
#
loop_
_entity_poly.entity_id
_entity_poly.type
_entity_poly.pdbx_seq_one_letter_code
_entity_poly.pdbx_strand_id
1 'polypeptide(L)'
;MPEQADGRCPNCGEVFSSLAMHWYHGSCPYPELGSRRREILTGLLLGDGSIPEVPGNHSFRLPMINRRFLEWFNERKEYLTTGVRLVHTAAKLAEDNRESGFSPTAEAENYHDTYVVRTRAHPYFNELRSWYDSGQKRFPAGLELTPTLTKFWYVSDGYLDIGKWGRPRVEVKVRNESDRLDFLISLFRDVGFDPTFMRNELRFTCDDTEALIEWMGDPPAGFEYKWAIDSRERYRTLKERAYEKHTTRTIE
;
A
#
# COMPACT_ATOMS: atom_id res chain seq x y z
N MET A 1 -26.83 -10.50 4.58
CA MET A 1 -25.88 -10.10 3.54
C MET A 1 -25.55 -8.66 3.82
N PRO A 2 -24.27 -8.23 3.91
CA PRO A 2 -23.99 -6.81 4.04
C PRO A 2 -24.50 -6.11 2.78
N GLU A 3 -25.27 -5.04 2.96
CA GLU A 3 -25.71 -4.15 1.89
C GLU A 3 -24.51 -3.79 1.04
N GLN A 4 -24.57 -4.18 -0.24
CA GLN A 4 -23.57 -3.72 -1.20
C GLN A 4 -23.75 -2.20 -1.28
N ALA A 5 -22.71 -1.47 -0.95
CA ALA A 5 -22.73 -0.03 -1.04
C ALA A 5 -23.14 0.37 -2.47
N ASP A 6 -24.26 1.07 -2.60
CA ASP A 6 -24.71 1.64 -3.85
C ASP A 6 -23.60 2.55 -4.41
N GLY A 7 -23.16 2.28 -5.62
CA GLY A 7 -22.11 3.06 -6.27
C GLY A 7 -22.70 3.95 -7.36
N ARG A 8 -22.30 5.23 -7.36
CA ARG A 8 -22.63 6.14 -8.46
C ARG A 8 -21.58 6.05 -9.56
N CYS A 9 -22.02 5.81 -10.80
CA CYS A 9 -21.13 5.80 -11.96
C CYS A 9 -20.63 7.24 -12.25
N PRO A 10 -19.32 7.47 -12.32
CA PRO A 10 -18.79 8.81 -12.60
C PRO A 10 -19.05 9.29 -14.03
N ASN A 11 -19.34 8.37 -14.96
CA ASN A 11 -19.56 8.73 -16.37
C ASN A 11 -21.03 9.10 -16.67
N CYS A 12 -22.01 8.32 -16.17
CA CYS A 12 -23.42 8.59 -16.44
C CYS A 12 -24.18 9.20 -15.25
N GLY A 13 -23.59 9.22 -14.04
CA GLY A 13 -24.22 9.77 -12.84
C GLY A 13 -25.28 8.87 -12.20
N GLU A 14 -25.62 7.74 -12.80
CA GLU A 14 -26.62 6.79 -12.29
C GLU A 14 -26.06 5.93 -11.14
N VAL A 15 -26.95 5.46 -10.26
CA VAL A 15 -26.61 4.62 -9.12
C VAL A 15 -26.90 3.16 -9.44
N PHE A 16 -25.93 2.28 -9.20
CA PHE A 16 -26.03 0.85 -9.48
C PHE A 16 -25.65 0.02 -8.25
N SER A 17 -26.33 -1.10 -8.07
CA SER A 17 -25.96 -2.12 -7.08
C SER A 17 -24.63 -2.82 -7.43
N SER A 18 -24.20 -2.77 -8.69
CA SER A 18 -22.91 -3.29 -9.17
C SER A 18 -22.35 -2.46 -10.31
N LEU A 19 -21.49 -1.50 -9.98
CA LEU A 19 -20.77 -0.69 -10.97
C LEU A 19 -19.87 -1.55 -11.88
N ALA A 20 -19.26 -2.61 -11.36
CA ALA A 20 -18.43 -3.50 -12.15
C ALA A 20 -19.23 -4.16 -13.29
N MET A 21 -20.45 -4.62 -13.01
CA MET A 21 -21.34 -5.22 -14.02
C MET A 21 -21.86 -4.18 -15.01
N HIS A 22 -22.17 -2.97 -14.53
CA HIS A 22 -22.59 -1.86 -15.38
C HIS A 22 -21.52 -1.52 -16.45
N TRP A 23 -20.27 -1.48 -16.08
CA TRP A 23 -19.16 -1.26 -17.02
C TRP A 23 -18.86 -2.48 -17.89
N TYR A 24 -18.90 -3.69 -17.30
CA TYR A 24 -18.60 -4.93 -18.00
C TYR A 24 -19.58 -5.20 -19.14
N HIS A 25 -20.88 -4.94 -18.94
CA HIS A 25 -21.90 -5.11 -19.97
C HIS A 25 -21.93 -4.00 -21.03
N GLY A 26 -21.01 -3.04 -20.98
CA GLY A 26 -20.83 -2.00 -21.98
C GLY A 26 -21.91 -0.91 -21.98
N SER A 27 -22.77 -0.87 -20.94
CA SER A 27 -23.75 0.21 -20.78
C SER A 27 -23.07 1.59 -20.58
N CYS A 28 -21.85 1.56 -20.09
CA CYS A 28 -21.00 2.72 -19.89
C CYS A 28 -19.53 2.30 -19.99
N PRO A 29 -18.63 3.14 -20.55
CA PRO A 29 -17.20 2.82 -20.55
C PRO A 29 -16.64 2.77 -19.13
N TYR A 30 -15.54 2.04 -18.94
CA TYR A 30 -14.79 2.12 -17.69
C TYR A 30 -14.32 3.54 -17.43
N PRO A 31 -14.43 4.06 -16.19
CA PRO A 31 -13.97 5.43 -15.91
C PRO A 31 -12.46 5.53 -16.09
N GLU A 32 -11.99 6.60 -16.68
CA GLU A 32 -10.57 6.86 -16.80
C GLU A 32 -9.91 7.05 -15.42
N LEU A 33 -8.79 6.39 -15.24
CA LEU A 33 -7.91 6.62 -14.09
C LEU A 33 -6.90 7.71 -14.46
N GLY A 34 -7.08 8.92 -13.94
CA GLY A 34 -6.11 10.01 -14.14
C GLY A 34 -4.71 9.64 -13.63
N SER A 35 -3.67 10.31 -14.16
CA SER A 35 -2.25 10.02 -13.87
C SER A 35 -1.95 9.83 -12.38
N ARG A 36 -2.39 10.75 -11.54
CA ARG A 36 -2.18 10.67 -10.08
C ARG A 36 -2.78 9.40 -9.44
N ARG A 37 -3.94 8.92 -9.94
CA ARG A 37 -4.53 7.67 -9.43
C ARG A 37 -3.72 6.46 -9.87
N ARG A 38 -3.24 6.46 -11.10
CA ARG A 38 -2.35 5.41 -11.63
C ARG A 38 -1.05 5.35 -10.83
N GLU A 39 -0.40 6.49 -10.57
CA GLU A 39 0.81 6.58 -9.74
C GLU A 39 0.60 6.02 -8.32
N ILE A 40 -0.51 6.35 -7.66
CA ILE A 40 -0.85 5.84 -6.33
C ILE A 40 -0.98 4.30 -6.37
N LEU A 41 -1.75 3.77 -7.33
CA LEU A 41 -1.98 2.33 -7.46
C LEU A 41 -0.69 1.60 -7.82
N THR A 42 0.12 2.18 -8.72
CA THR A 42 1.44 1.66 -9.11
C THR A 42 2.38 1.63 -7.92
N GLY A 43 2.52 2.73 -7.18
CA GLY A 43 3.37 2.80 -5.99
C GLY A 43 2.97 1.79 -4.92
N LEU A 44 1.68 1.64 -4.65
CA LEU A 44 1.18 0.60 -3.75
C LEU A 44 1.42 -0.82 -4.28
N LEU A 45 1.36 -1.00 -5.61
CA LEU A 45 1.66 -2.30 -6.24
C LEU A 45 3.14 -2.67 -6.14
N LEU A 46 4.06 -1.70 -6.16
CA LEU A 46 5.48 -1.99 -5.92
C LEU A 46 5.71 -2.63 -4.55
N GLY A 47 4.90 -2.25 -3.54
CA GLY A 47 4.93 -2.81 -2.19
C GLY A 47 3.84 -3.86 -1.92
N ASP A 48 3.01 -3.60 -0.91
CA ASP A 48 2.00 -4.54 -0.36
C ASP A 48 0.82 -4.85 -1.29
N GLY A 49 0.60 -4.04 -2.32
CA GLY A 49 -0.48 -4.25 -3.28
C GLY A 49 -0.28 -5.51 -4.12
N SER A 50 -1.38 -6.11 -4.53
CA SER A 50 -1.38 -7.29 -5.39
C SER A 50 -2.54 -7.28 -6.38
N ILE A 51 -2.35 -8.01 -7.50
CA ILE A 51 -3.39 -8.24 -8.51
C ILE A 51 -3.56 -9.75 -8.63
N PRO A 52 -4.57 -10.33 -7.95
CA PRO A 52 -4.86 -11.75 -8.04
C PRO A 52 -5.19 -12.15 -9.48
N GLU A 53 -4.80 -13.36 -9.85
CA GLU A 53 -5.17 -13.95 -11.12
C GLU A 53 -6.64 -14.39 -11.08
N VAL A 54 -7.42 -13.88 -12.00
CA VAL A 54 -8.85 -14.19 -12.15
C VAL A 54 -9.21 -14.17 -13.65
N PRO A 55 -10.25 -14.92 -14.08
CA PRO A 55 -10.79 -14.77 -15.43
C PRO A 55 -11.35 -13.36 -15.65
N GLY A 56 -11.10 -12.78 -16.82
CA GLY A 56 -11.59 -11.44 -17.21
C GLY A 56 -10.75 -10.30 -16.68
N ASN A 57 -11.37 -9.15 -16.39
CA ASN A 57 -10.66 -8.00 -15.87
C ASN A 57 -10.26 -8.20 -14.41
N HIS A 58 -9.01 -7.83 -14.12
CA HIS A 58 -8.42 -7.97 -12.80
C HIS A 58 -8.85 -6.84 -11.86
N SER A 59 -8.68 -7.10 -10.56
CA SER A 59 -8.86 -6.14 -9.48
C SER A 59 -7.59 -6.00 -8.67
N PHE A 60 -7.38 -4.83 -8.07
CA PHE A 60 -6.28 -4.57 -7.14
C PHE A 60 -6.71 -4.90 -5.71
N ARG A 61 -5.80 -5.48 -4.94
CA ARG A 61 -5.98 -5.84 -3.53
C ARG A 61 -4.86 -5.22 -2.70
N LEU A 62 -5.22 -4.55 -1.61
CA LEU A 62 -4.29 -3.94 -0.67
C LEU A 62 -4.61 -4.41 0.76
N PRO A 63 -3.91 -5.40 1.29
CA PRO A 63 -3.99 -5.77 2.69
C PRO A 63 -3.06 -4.88 3.52
N MET A 64 -3.53 -4.37 4.66
CA MET A 64 -2.72 -3.59 5.61
C MET A 64 -3.26 -3.69 7.02
N ILE A 65 -2.37 -3.50 7.99
CA ILE A 65 -2.74 -3.32 9.41
C ILE A 65 -3.16 -1.87 9.70
N ASN A 66 -2.77 -0.92 8.87
CA ASN A 66 -3.12 0.49 9.02
C ASN A 66 -4.51 0.77 8.44
N ARG A 67 -5.54 0.59 9.28
CA ARG A 67 -6.94 0.80 8.90
C ARG A 67 -7.20 2.24 8.47
N ARG A 68 -6.64 3.24 9.16
CA ARG A 68 -6.83 4.66 8.85
C ARG A 68 -6.39 5.01 7.43
N PHE A 69 -5.28 4.44 6.98
CA PHE A 69 -4.83 4.60 5.59
C PHE A 69 -5.79 3.95 4.59
N LEU A 70 -6.28 2.75 4.88
CA LEU A 70 -7.22 2.07 3.98
C LEU A 70 -8.55 2.82 3.88
N GLU A 71 -9.04 3.39 4.97
CA GLU A 71 -10.24 4.25 4.98
C GLU A 71 -10.01 5.52 4.15
N TRP A 72 -8.89 6.21 4.36
CA TRP A 72 -8.46 7.36 3.55
C TRP A 72 -8.35 7.01 2.05
N PHE A 73 -7.79 5.85 1.73
CA PHE A 73 -7.67 5.38 0.34
C PHE A 73 -9.05 5.06 -0.25
N ASN A 74 -9.92 4.41 0.51
CA ASN A 74 -11.28 4.07 0.09
C ASN A 74 -12.12 5.31 -0.20
N GLU A 75 -12.14 6.31 0.68
CA GLU A 75 -12.89 7.56 0.52
C GLU A 75 -12.52 8.32 -0.75
N ARG A 76 -11.24 8.29 -1.14
CA ARG A 76 -10.76 8.97 -2.36
C ARG A 76 -10.99 8.19 -3.65
N LYS A 77 -11.49 6.98 -3.55
CA LYS A 77 -11.65 6.04 -4.68
C LYS A 77 -13.01 5.34 -4.68
N GLU A 78 -14.04 5.97 -4.11
CA GLU A 78 -15.37 5.39 -3.86
C GLU A 78 -15.94 4.57 -5.02
N TYR A 79 -15.89 5.09 -6.26
CA TYR A 79 -16.38 4.34 -7.42
C TYR A 79 -15.48 3.15 -7.79
N LEU A 80 -14.20 3.19 -7.42
CA LEU A 80 -13.23 2.14 -7.77
C LEU A 80 -13.13 1.07 -6.68
N THR A 81 -13.27 1.43 -5.41
CA THR A 81 -13.10 0.52 -4.27
C THR A 81 -14.42 -0.10 -3.82
N THR A 82 -14.33 -1.19 -3.06
CA THR A 82 -15.48 -1.95 -2.54
C THR A 82 -15.59 -1.87 -1.01
N GLY A 83 -14.96 -0.88 -0.40
CA GLY A 83 -14.93 -0.70 1.05
C GLY A 83 -13.75 -1.39 1.74
N VAL A 84 -13.54 -1.02 3.00
CA VAL A 84 -12.52 -1.62 3.88
C VAL A 84 -13.16 -2.79 4.62
N ARG A 85 -12.48 -3.95 4.67
CA ARG A 85 -12.96 -5.15 5.34
C ARG A 85 -11.89 -5.71 6.26
N LEU A 86 -12.28 -6.18 7.44
CA LEU A 86 -11.43 -6.99 8.30
C LEU A 86 -11.24 -8.37 7.65
N VAL A 87 -9.99 -8.84 7.58
CA VAL A 87 -9.64 -10.15 7.01
C VAL A 87 -9.23 -11.11 8.12
N HIS A 88 -8.32 -10.68 8.99
CA HIS A 88 -7.85 -11.46 10.11
C HIS A 88 -7.82 -10.61 11.37
N THR A 89 -8.33 -11.13 12.46
CA THR A 89 -8.09 -10.53 13.78
C THR A 89 -6.70 -10.90 14.30
N ALA A 90 -6.15 -10.08 15.18
CA ALA A 90 -4.89 -10.38 15.87
C ALA A 90 -4.93 -11.75 16.56
N ALA A 91 -6.07 -12.10 17.19
CA ALA A 91 -6.29 -13.39 17.84
C ALA A 91 -6.21 -14.55 16.85
N LYS A 92 -6.86 -14.44 15.70
CA LYS A 92 -6.84 -15.49 14.66
C LYS A 92 -5.45 -15.66 14.06
N LEU A 93 -4.73 -14.56 13.80
CA LEU A 93 -3.34 -14.64 13.32
C LEU A 93 -2.41 -15.34 14.32
N ALA A 94 -2.57 -15.06 15.63
CA ALA A 94 -1.80 -15.73 16.65
C ALA A 94 -2.13 -17.24 16.74
N GLU A 95 -3.41 -17.61 16.62
CA GLU A 95 -3.87 -18.99 16.56
C GLU A 95 -3.28 -19.74 15.36
N ASP A 96 -3.43 -19.20 14.14
CA ASP A 96 -2.92 -19.80 12.90
C ASP A 96 -1.40 -20.01 12.94
N ASN A 97 -0.65 -19.05 13.53
CA ASN A 97 0.80 -19.17 13.68
C ASN A 97 1.21 -20.24 14.71
N ARG A 98 0.41 -20.44 15.75
CA ARG A 98 0.63 -21.56 16.70
C ARG A 98 0.33 -22.91 16.05
N GLU A 99 -0.82 -23.02 15.39
CA GLU A 99 -1.26 -24.26 14.74
C GLU A 99 -0.33 -24.69 13.60
N SER A 100 0.17 -23.76 12.82
CA SER A 100 1.14 -24.03 11.75
C SER A 100 2.55 -24.36 12.24
N GLY A 101 2.83 -24.17 13.53
CA GLY A 101 4.18 -24.36 14.12
C GLY A 101 5.15 -23.24 13.75
N PHE A 102 4.72 -22.20 13.04
CA PHE A 102 5.56 -21.05 12.67
C PHE A 102 6.02 -20.26 13.90
N SER A 103 5.12 -20.08 14.87
CA SER A 103 5.42 -19.43 16.15
C SER A 103 4.58 -20.07 17.27
N PRO A 104 5.09 -21.14 17.93
CA PRO A 104 4.36 -21.86 18.97
C PRO A 104 3.95 -21.00 20.18
N THR A 105 4.63 -19.88 20.40
CA THR A 105 4.39 -18.92 21.49
C THR A 105 3.71 -17.64 21.01
N ALA A 106 3.04 -17.67 19.86
CA ALA A 106 2.36 -16.49 19.32
C ALA A 106 1.20 -16.06 20.23
N GLU A 107 1.20 -14.80 20.62
CA GLU A 107 0.18 -14.17 21.47
C GLU A 107 -0.51 -13.04 20.69
N ALA A 108 -1.83 -12.89 20.85
CA ALA A 108 -2.63 -11.92 20.09
C ALA A 108 -2.17 -10.46 20.27
N GLU A 109 -1.57 -10.15 21.43
CA GLU A 109 -1.04 -8.81 21.72
C GLU A 109 0.15 -8.41 20.83
N ASN A 110 0.87 -9.40 20.27
CA ASN A 110 2.00 -9.19 19.36
C ASN A 110 1.57 -9.02 17.90
N TYR A 111 0.28 -9.09 17.61
CA TYR A 111 -0.29 -8.97 16.27
C TYR A 111 -1.28 -7.81 16.18
N HIS A 112 -1.53 -7.37 14.95
CA HIS A 112 -2.56 -6.39 14.64
C HIS A 112 -3.62 -7.01 13.74
N ASP A 113 -4.84 -6.49 13.84
CA ASP A 113 -5.89 -6.82 12.90
C ASP A 113 -5.45 -6.44 11.49
N THR A 114 -5.74 -7.31 10.52
CA THR A 114 -5.43 -7.07 9.11
C THR A 114 -6.70 -6.74 8.37
N TYR A 115 -6.69 -5.60 7.71
CA TYR A 115 -7.77 -5.11 6.87
C TYR A 115 -7.39 -5.20 5.40
N VAL A 116 -8.37 -5.18 4.52
CA VAL A 116 -8.15 -5.17 3.07
C VAL A 116 -9.10 -4.18 2.40
N VAL A 117 -8.57 -3.47 1.42
CA VAL A 117 -9.35 -2.79 0.38
C VAL A 117 -9.18 -3.57 -0.92
N ARG A 118 -10.27 -3.76 -1.64
CA ARG A 118 -10.25 -4.28 -3.02
C ARG A 118 -10.86 -3.24 -3.93
N THR A 119 -10.36 -3.21 -5.15
CA THR A 119 -11.01 -2.42 -6.21
C THR A 119 -12.02 -3.29 -6.95
N ARG A 120 -12.92 -2.64 -7.67
CA ARG A 120 -13.67 -3.27 -8.75
C ARG A 120 -12.71 -3.65 -9.87
N ALA A 121 -13.11 -4.62 -10.69
CA ALA A 121 -12.36 -5.00 -11.87
C ALA A 121 -12.26 -3.82 -12.86
N HIS A 122 -11.06 -3.63 -13.44
CA HIS A 122 -10.82 -2.52 -14.35
C HIS A 122 -9.70 -2.88 -15.36
N PRO A 123 -9.80 -2.51 -16.65
CA PRO A 123 -8.79 -2.84 -17.67
C PRO A 123 -7.37 -2.43 -17.31
N TYR A 124 -7.19 -1.30 -16.60
CA TYR A 124 -5.89 -0.85 -16.11
C TYR A 124 -5.15 -1.91 -15.28
N PHE A 125 -5.86 -2.72 -14.51
CA PHE A 125 -5.23 -3.79 -13.73
C PHE A 125 -4.76 -4.97 -14.58
N ASN A 126 -5.29 -5.13 -15.79
CA ASN A 126 -4.76 -6.11 -16.74
C ASN A 126 -3.37 -5.67 -17.23
N GLU A 127 -3.16 -4.36 -17.46
CA GLU A 127 -1.83 -3.82 -17.79
C GLU A 127 -0.84 -4.09 -16.64
N LEU A 128 -1.22 -3.80 -15.41
CA LEU A 128 -0.37 -4.05 -14.24
C LEU A 128 -0.18 -5.55 -13.94
N ARG A 129 -1.11 -6.41 -14.34
CA ARG A 129 -0.97 -7.87 -14.19
C ARG A 129 0.19 -8.42 -15.03
N SER A 130 0.55 -7.78 -16.13
CA SER A 130 1.73 -8.14 -16.93
C SER A 130 3.05 -8.07 -16.17
N TRP A 131 3.08 -7.42 -15.00
CA TRP A 131 4.26 -7.40 -14.11
C TRP A 131 4.50 -8.71 -13.37
N TYR A 132 3.59 -9.68 -13.48
CA TYR A 132 3.73 -10.96 -12.81
C TYR A 132 4.30 -12.00 -13.77
N ASP A 133 5.47 -12.52 -13.43
CA ASP A 133 6.09 -13.67 -14.08
C ASP A 133 6.00 -14.89 -13.16
N SER A 134 5.39 -15.97 -13.65
CA SER A 134 5.22 -17.22 -12.90
C SER A 134 4.62 -17.03 -11.49
N GLY A 135 3.72 -16.05 -11.36
CA GLY A 135 3.06 -15.68 -10.10
C GLY A 135 3.86 -14.72 -9.21
N GLN A 136 5.11 -14.44 -9.54
CA GLN A 136 5.95 -13.49 -8.83
C GLN A 136 5.87 -12.10 -9.48
N LYS A 137 5.63 -11.08 -8.68
CA LYS A 137 5.62 -9.69 -9.13
C LYS A 137 7.04 -9.19 -9.38
N ARG A 138 7.26 -8.56 -10.54
CA ARG A 138 8.53 -7.96 -10.96
C ARG A 138 8.31 -6.52 -11.44
N PHE A 139 9.24 -5.63 -11.12
CA PHE A 139 9.15 -4.25 -11.58
C PHE A 139 9.40 -4.17 -13.09
N PRO A 140 8.58 -3.42 -13.85
CA PRO A 140 8.78 -3.28 -15.30
C PRO A 140 10.07 -2.52 -15.60
N ALA A 141 10.74 -2.89 -16.69
CA ALA A 141 12.01 -2.25 -17.07
C ALA A 141 11.88 -0.75 -17.40
N GLY A 142 10.68 -0.31 -17.82
CA GLY A 142 10.39 1.11 -18.09
C GLY A 142 9.75 1.83 -16.91
N LEU A 143 9.96 1.37 -15.67
CA LEU A 143 9.46 2.07 -14.49
C LEU A 143 10.19 3.41 -14.33
N GLU A 144 9.43 4.47 -14.16
CA GLU A 144 9.92 5.80 -13.82
C GLU A 144 9.40 6.22 -12.45
N LEU A 145 10.27 6.74 -11.60
CA LEU A 145 9.87 7.23 -10.28
C LEU A 145 9.31 8.65 -10.40
N THR A 146 8.15 8.86 -9.76
CA THR A 146 7.59 10.19 -9.50
C THR A 146 7.45 10.39 -7.99
N PRO A 147 7.32 11.63 -7.50
CA PRO A 147 7.07 11.89 -6.08
C PRO A 147 5.89 11.09 -5.51
N THR A 148 4.79 11.05 -6.25
CA THR A 148 3.58 10.33 -5.85
C THR A 148 3.80 8.81 -5.83
N LEU A 149 4.36 8.24 -6.89
CA LEU A 149 4.61 6.80 -6.99
C LEU A 149 5.55 6.34 -5.86
N THR A 150 6.68 7.04 -5.69
CA THR A 150 7.68 6.72 -4.66
C THR A 150 7.11 6.84 -3.25
N LYS A 151 6.30 7.87 -2.98
CA LYS A 151 5.56 8.03 -1.72
C LYS A 151 4.77 6.77 -1.37
N PHE A 152 3.97 6.26 -2.32
CA PHE A 152 3.11 5.11 -2.04
C PHE A 152 3.86 3.78 -2.03
N TRP A 153 4.99 3.67 -2.71
CA TRP A 153 5.92 2.57 -2.51
C TRP A 153 6.56 2.62 -1.12
N TYR A 154 7.07 3.77 -0.70
CA TYR A 154 7.62 3.98 0.64
C TYR A 154 6.60 3.71 1.76
N VAL A 155 5.35 4.08 1.56
CA VAL A 155 4.25 3.78 2.50
C VAL A 155 4.11 2.27 2.73
N SER A 156 4.21 1.48 1.69
CA SER A 156 4.09 0.01 1.75
C SER A 156 5.37 -0.65 2.30
N ASP A 157 6.47 -0.59 1.57
CA ASP A 157 7.69 -1.35 1.83
C ASP A 157 8.80 -0.55 2.53
N GLY A 158 8.60 0.76 2.69
CA GLY A 158 9.59 1.60 3.35
C GLY A 158 9.39 1.70 4.86
N TYR A 159 10.44 2.10 5.54
CA TYR A 159 10.38 2.51 6.95
C TYR A 159 11.40 3.62 7.24
N LEU A 160 11.17 4.33 8.33
CA LEU A 160 12.06 5.34 8.84
C LEU A 160 12.85 4.73 10.00
N ASP A 161 14.15 4.56 9.82
CA ASP A 161 15.08 4.21 10.90
C ASP A 161 15.59 5.50 11.55
N ILE A 162 15.25 5.69 12.82
CA ILE A 162 15.82 6.76 13.64
C ILE A 162 16.78 6.11 14.64
N GLY A 163 18.04 6.03 14.26
CA GLY A 163 19.08 5.45 15.08
C GLY A 163 19.17 6.11 16.47
N LYS A 164 19.94 5.48 17.39
CA LYS A 164 20.09 5.98 18.76
C LYS A 164 20.62 7.42 18.86
N TRP A 165 21.26 7.91 17.82
CA TRP A 165 21.83 9.28 17.74
C TRP A 165 20.88 10.30 17.07
N GLY A 166 19.62 9.92 16.83
CA GLY A 166 18.62 10.81 16.25
C GLY A 166 18.78 11.11 14.76
N ARG A 167 19.64 10.37 14.05
CA ARG A 167 19.84 10.54 12.60
C ARG A 167 18.85 9.68 11.83
N PRO A 168 17.85 10.29 11.15
CA PRO A 168 16.85 9.55 10.41
C PRO A 168 17.44 9.01 9.10
N ARG A 169 16.99 7.81 8.71
CA ARG A 169 17.26 7.21 7.40
C ARG A 169 16.02 6.54 6.86
N VAL A 170 15.73 6.82 5.62
CA VAL A 170 14.72 6.06 4.87
C VAL A 170 15.36 4.77 4.40
N GLU A 171 14.65 3.67 4.58
CA GLU A 171 15.00 2.36 4.05
C GLU A 171 13.77 1.76 3.33
N VAL A 172 13.99 1.14 2.17
CA VAL A 172 12.93 0.55 1.35
C VAL A 172 13.28 -0.89 1.05
N LYS A 173 12.40 -1.82 1.40
CA LYS A 173 12.58 -3.26 1.14
C LYS A 173 12.41 -3.56 -0.35
N VAL A 174 13.38 -4.31 -0.88
CA VAL A 174 13.43 -4.66 -2.33
C VAL A 174 13.80 -6.13 -2.54
N ARG A 175 13.43 -6.99 -1.60
CA ARG A 175 13.84 -8.41 -1.59
C ARG A 175 13.56 -9.13 -2.90
N ASN A 176 12.40 -8.88 -3.52
CA ASN A 176 12.00 -9.57 -4.74
C ASN A 176 12.73 -9.10 -6.00
N GLU A 177 13.46 -7.99 -5.91
CA GLU A 177 14.23 -7.37 -6.99
C GLU A 177 15.75 -7.38 -6.69
N SER A 178 16.20 -8.11 -5.67
CA SER A 178 17.58 -8.10 -5.22
C SER A 178 18.60 -8.62 -6.27
N ASP A 179 18.14 -9.30 -7.31
CA ASP A 179 18.91 -9.72 -8.47
C ASP A 179 19.07 -8.62 -9.55
N ARG A 180 18.42 -7.45 -9.36
CA ARG A 180 18.40 -6.32 -10.30
C ARG A 180 18.81 -5.01 -9.61
N LEU A 181 19.87 -5.05 -8.81
CA LEU A 181 20.30 -3.92 -7.99
C LEU A 181 20.66 -2.68 -8.79
N ASP A 182 21.38 -2.85 -9.91
CA ASP A 182 21.78 -1.72 -10.76
C ASP A 182 20.55 -1.00 -11.31
N PHE A 183 19.54 -1.75 -11.70
CA PHE A 183 18.25 -1.19 -12.12
C PHE A 183 17.57 -0.42 -10.99
N LEU A 184 17.49 -0.98 -9.79
CA LEU A 184 16.85 -0.32 -8.63
C LEU A 184 17.57 0.98 -8.25
N ILE A 185 18.91 0.95 -8.24
CA ILE A 185 19.73 2.12 -7.93
C ILE A 185 19.58 3.17 -9.04
N SER A 186 19.56 2.76 -10.32
CA SER A 186 19.37 3.70 -11.43
C SER A 186 18.04 4.43 -11.36
N LEU A 187 16.94 3.77 -10.94
CA LEU A 187 15.64 4.42 -10.75
C LEU A 187 15.71 5.64 -9.82
N PHE A 188 16.46 5.52 -8.73
CA PHE A 188 16.63 6.63 -7.79
C PHE A 188 17.65 7.66 -8.27
N ARG A 189 18.71 7.25 -8.96
CA ARG A 189 19.70 8.16 -9.57
C ARG A 189 19.07 9.06 -10.62
N ASP A 190 18.15 8.53 -11.41
CA ASP A 190 17.43 9.28 -12.44
C ASP A 190 16.60 10.43 -11.87
N VAL A 191 16.23 10.35 -10.57
CA VAL A 191 15.51 11.41 -9.84
C VAL A 191 16.37 12.12 -8.78
N GLY A 192 17.70 11.91 -8.82
CA GLY A 192 18.67 12.68 -8.03
C GLY A 192 19.05 12.10 -6.67
N PHE A 193 18.74 10.82 -6.39
CA PHE A 193 19.12 10.14 -5.14
C PHE A 193 20.07 8.98 -5.40
N ASP A 194 21.01 8.71 -4.49
CA ASP A 194 22.00 7.62 -4.63
C ASP A 194 21.95 6.65 -3.43
N PRO A 195 20.92 5.77 -3.35
CA PRO A 195 20.82 4.83 -2.25
C PRO A 195 21.91 3.76 -2.32
N THR A 196 22.28 3.24 -1.15
CA THR A 196 23.11 2.04 -1.01
C THR A 196 22.24 0.82 -0.76
N PHE A 197 22.72 -0.36 -1.21
CA PHE A 197 22.02 -1.62 -0.94
C PHE A 197 22.63 -2.35 0.24
N MET A 198 21.80 -2.76 1.21
CA MET A 198 22.21 -3.55 2.35
C MET A 198 21.04 -4.42 2.84
N ARG A 199 21.27 -5.72 3.04
CA ARG A 199 20.29 -6.66 3.64
C ARG A 199 18.92 -6.69 2.96
N ASN A 200 18.88 -6.66 1.62
CA ASN A 200 17.68 -6.60 0.80
C ASN A 200 16.89 -5.27 0.90
N GLU A 201 17.56 -4.19 1.28
CA GLU A 201 16.98 -2.86 1.45
C GLU A 201 17.82 -1.83 0.71
N LEU A 202 17.16 -0.86 0.09
CA LEU A 202 17.77 0.38 -0.35
C LEU A 202 17.79 1.33 0.85
N ARG A 203 18.97 1.84 1.18
CA ARG A 203 19.19 2.74 2.31
C ARG A 203 19.70 4.09 1.83
N PHE A 204 19.04 5.14 2.29
CA PHE A 204 19.39 6.52 1.99
C PHE A 204 20.27 7.12 3.08
N THR A 205 21.13 8.07 2.73
CA THR A 205 21.87 8.89 3.72
C THR A 205 20.89 9.76 4.52
N CYS A 206 21.35 10.42 5.57
CA CYS A 206 20.47 11.35 6.31
C CYS A 206 20.05 12.53 5.43
N ASP A 207 20.99 13.10 4.68
CA ASP A 207 20.74 14.23 3.79
C ASP A 207 19.79 13.85 2.65
N ASP A 208 19.99 12.68 2.03
CA ASP A 208 19.07 12.14 1.02
C ASP A 208 17.70 11.81 1.64
N THR A 209 17.66 11.40 2.91
CA THR A 209 16.38 11.12 3.59
C THR A 209 15.54 12.39 3.72
N GLU A 210 16.11 13.50 4.15
CA GLU A 210 15.41 14.78 4.24
C GLU A 210 14.92 15.24 2.86
N ALA A 211 15.80 15.22 1.86
CA ALA A 211 15.48 15.60 0.50
C ALA A 211 14.40 14.67 -0.12
N LEU A 212 14.47 13.35 0.12
CA LEU A 212 13.49 12.38 -0.39
C LEU A 212 12.12 12.59 0.25
N ILE A 213 12.06 12.82 1.56
CA ILE A 213 10.82 13.12 2.29
C ILE A 213 10.19 14.42 1.76
N GLU A 214 10.98 15.46 1.56
CA GLU A 214 10.52 16.72 0.97
C GLU A 214 10.00 16.51 -0.47
N TRP A 215 10.75 15.80 -1.31
CA TRP A 215 10.39 15.49 -2.69
C TRP A 215 9.08 14.69 -2.79
N MET A 216 8.87 13.72 -1.90
CA MET A 216 7.60 12.98 -1.83
C MET A 216 6.43 13.84 -1.35
N GLY A 217 6.68 14.96 -0.66
CA GLY A 217 5.66 15.86 -0.11
C GLY A 217 4.90 15.24 1.07
N ASP A 218 3.73 15.79 1.42
CA ASP A 218 2.96 15.43 2.62
C ASP A 218 2.63 13.95 2.75
N PRO A 219 2.68 13.39 4.00
CA PRO A 219 2.32 12.01 4.27
C PRO A 219 0.83 11.74 4.00
N PRO A 220 0.47 10.55 3.56
CA PRO A 220 -0.92 10.13 3.58
C PRO A 220 -1.38 9.83 5.01
N ALA A 221 -2.70 9.92 5.24
CA ALA A 221 -3.30 9.64 6.53
C ALA A 221 -2.89 8.25 7.06
N GLY A 222 -2.51 8.19 8.34
CA GLY A 222 -2.08 6.97 9.01
C GLY A 222 -0.59 6.65 8.88
N PHE A 223 0.16 7.37 8.03
CA PHE A 223 1.60 7.18 7.85
C PHE A 223 2.44 8.40 8.23
N GLU A 224 1.86 9.36 8.95
CA GLU A 224 2.54 10.58 9.41
C GLU A 224 3.82 10.29 10.18
N TYR A 225 3.88 9.15 10.87
CA TYR A 225 5.07 8.74 11.62
C TYR A 225 6.29 8.46 10.71
N LYS A 226 6.09 8.00 9.47
CA LYS A 226 7.19 7.77 8.52
C LYS A 226 7.83 9.08 8.03
N TRP A 227 7.18 10.23 8.27
CA TRP A 227 7.67 11.59 7.97
C TRP A 227 8.21 12.33 9.19
N ALA A 228 8.19 11.73 10.37
CA ALA A 228 8.66 12.36 11.60
C ALA A 228 10.20 12.25 11.74
N ILE A 229 10.94 12.84 10.79
CA ILE A 229 12.40 12.80 10.72
C ILE A 229 13.09 13.67 11.78
N ASP A 230 12.37 14.62 12.36
CA ASP A 230 12.84 15.62 13.29
C ASP A 230 12.97 15.10 14.74
N SER A 231 12.21 14.08 15.13
CA SER A 231 12.17 13.61 16.51
C SER A 231 11.78 12.14 16.64
N ARG A 232 12.62 11.38 17.36
CA ARG A 232 12.33 9.98 17.71
C ARG A 232 11.08 9.84 18.60
N GLU A 233 10.83 10.80 19.46
CA GLU A 233 9.65 10.84 20.34
C GLU A 233 8.39 11.05 19.49
N ARG A 234 8.42 12.05 18.59
CA ARG A 234 7.33 12.30 17.65
C ARG A 234 7.05 11.09 16.77
N TYR A 235 8.08 10.43 16.24
CA TYR A 235 7.95 9.18 15.49
C TYR A 235 7.20 8.12 16.30
N ARG A 236 7.59 7.88 17.56
CA ARG A 236 6.94 6.88 18.41
C ARG A 236 5.48 7.21 18.68
N THR A 237 5.21 8.43 19.11
CA THR A 237 3.85 8.91 19.42
C THR A 237 2.93 8.78 18.19
N LEU A 238 3.38 9.19 17.01
CA LEU A 238 2.59 9.08 15.78
C LEU A 238 2.41 7.63 15.36
N LYS A 239 3.42 6.77 15.53
CA LYS A 239 3.34 5.35 15.23
C LYS A 239 2.36 4.62 16.15
N GLU A 240 2.38 4.90 17.44
CA GLU A 240 1.41 4.37 18.41
C GLU A 240 -0.02 4.73 18.01
N ARG A 241 -0.29 6.01 17.69
CA ARG A 241 -1.60 6.47 17.20
C ARG A 241 -2.04 5.79 15.90
N ALA A 242 -1.11 5.54 14.98
CA ALA A 242 -1.41 4.87 13.71
C ALA A 242 -1.86 3.41 13.87
N TYR A 243 -1.42 2.77 14.96
CA TYR A 243 -1.70 1.37 15.27
C TYR A 243 -2.50 1.17 16.56
N GLU A 244 -3.09 2.25 17.11
CA GLU A 244 -4.01 2.14 18.25
C GLU A 244 -5.09 1.09 17.93
N LYS A 245 -5.15 0.06 18.76
CA LYS A 245 -6.21 -0.93 18.69
C LYS A 245 -7.51 -0.20 18.99
N HIS A 246 -8.37 -0.01 18.00
CA HIS A 246 -9.72 0.47 18.24
C HIS A 246 -10.42 -0.60 19.09
N THR A 247 -10.38 -0.40 20.40
CA THR A 247 -11.22 -1.17 21.32
C THR A 247 -12.66 -0.79 20.93
N THR A 248 -13.35 -1.73 20.28
CA THR A 248 -14.78 -1.57 19.98
C THR A 248 -15.45 -1.38 21.33
N ARG A 249 -15.82 -0.14 21.68
CA ARG A 249 -16.74 0.09 22.78
C ARG A 249 -18.02 -0.61 22.35
N THR A 250 -18.28 -1.75 22.95
CA THR A 250 -19.60 -2.38 22.94
C THR A 250 -20.53 -1.32 23.55
N ILE A 251 -21.33 -0.68 22.72
CA ILE A 251 -22.45 0.13 23.18
C ILE A 251 -23.46 -0.91 23.63
N GLU A 252 -23.60 -1.08 24.95
CA GLU A 252 -24.71 -1.79 25.59
C GLU A 252 -26.04 -1.05 25.33
#